data_986757d8108c20d63a31929ea48a1547
#
_entry.id   986757d8108c20d63a31929ea48a1547
#
_cell.length_a   1.000
_cell.length_b   1.000
_cell.length_c   1.000
_cell.angle_alpha   90.00
_cell.angle_beta   90.00
_cell.angle_gamma   90.00
#
_symmetry.space_group_name_H-M   'P 1'
#
loop_
_entity.id
_entity.type
_entity.pdbx_description
1 polymer ?
#
loop_
_entity_poly.entity_id
_entity_poly.type
_entity_poly.pdbx_seq_one_letter_code
_entity_poly.pdbx_strand_id
1 'polypeptide(L)'
;MVKASNKVRASVLAATFGLFLATTSFATTSSAATVKNGVACKKLGQKTKSGSKTYYCEKNPYVTPTKNTWTLASCLDANDLYIEAKDQYDIFKDILSGSPEGITELGNLQKSMDSLTVLMKTKACKKGA
;
A
#
# COMPACT_ATOMS: atom_id res chain seq x y z
N MET A 1 -0.98 -36.16 4.66
CA MET A 1 -0.56 -36.20 6.07
C MET A 1 0.20 -34.91 6.38
N VAL A 2 -0.43 -33.95 6.99
CA VAL A 2 0.18 -32.66 7.36
C VAL A 2 0.37 -32.67 8.87
N LYS A 3 1.61 -32.58 9.32
CA LYS A 3 2.04 -32.67 10.72
C LYS A 3 2.00 -31.28 11.34
N ALA A 4 1.01 -31.01 12.17
CA ALA A 4 0.94 -29.80 12.99
C ALA A 4 1.96 -29.88 14.13
N SER A 5 2.85 -28.92 14.22
CA SER A 5 3.80 -28.75 15.34
C SER A 5 3.32 -27.62 16.25
N ASN A 6 2.68 -28.00 17.35
CA ASN A 6 2.36 -27.12 18.48
C ASN A 6 3.62 -26.88 19.30
N LYS A 7 4.16 -25.66 19.30
CA LYS A 7 5.13 -25.22 20.31
C LYS A 7 4.45 -24.33 21.34
N VAL A 8 4.08 -24.94 22.46
CA VAL A 8 3.74 -24.27 23.70
C VAL A 8 5.00 -23.64 24.28
N ARG A 9 5.03 -22.33 24.46
CA ARG A 9 6.08 -21.65 25.21
C ARG A 9 5.54 -21.18 26.54
N ALA A 10 6.10 -21.75 27.57
CA ALA A 10 5.82 -21.45 28.95
C ALA A 10 6.20 -20.01 29.31
N SER A 11 5.31 -19.37 30.05
CA SER A 11 5.49 -18.06 30.67
C SER A 11 6.42 -18.17 31.87
N VAL A 12 7.48 -17.38 31.90
CA VAL A 12 8.24 -17.10 33.13
C VAL A 12 7.93 -15.68 33.56
N LEU A 13 7.15 -15.58 34.66
CA LEU A 13 6.96 -14.36 35.42
C LEU A 13 8.23 -14.07 36.23
N ALA A 14 8.91 -12.98 35.90
CA ALA A 14 9.88 -12.36 36.75
C ALA A 14 9.42 -10.94 37.11
N ALA A 15 8.96 -10.82 38.34
CA ALA A 15 8.66 -9.53 38.96
C ALA A 15 9.98 -8.89 39.39
N THR A 16 10.34 -7.74 38.87
CA THR A 16 11.36 -6.85 39.43
C THR A 16 10.80 -5.47 39.64
N PHE A 17 10.68 -5.12 40.90
CA PHE A 17 10.53 -3.76 41.42
C PHE A 17 11.77 -2.95 41.05
N GLY A 18 11.61 -1.76 40.52
CA GLY A 18 12.77 -0.90 40.30
C GLY A 18 12.45 0.50 39.79
N LEU A 19 12.44 1.46 40.70
CA LEU A 19 12.73 2.89 40.57
C LEU A 19 12.00 3.71 39.48
N PHE A 20 11.08 4.55 39.99
CA PHE A 20 10.59 5.75 39.32
C PHE A 20 11.72 6.76 39.13
N LEU A 21 12.28 6.84 37.92
CA LEU A 21 12.98 8.02 37.45
C LEU A 21 11.97 8.83 36.63
N ALA A 22 11.54 9.93 37.20
CA ALA A 22 10.75 10.95 36.52
C ALA A 22 11.61 11.56 35.41
N THR A 23 11.57 10.97 34.22
CA THR A 23 12.07 11.60 33.02
C THR A 23 11.02 12.61 32.56
N THR A 24 11.31 13.88 32.77
CA THR A 24 10.60 14.98 32.14
C THR A 24 10.69 14.78 30.62
N SER A 25 9.63 14.21 30.07
CA SER A 25 9.46 14.12 28.63
C SER A 25 9.25 15.54 28.11
N PHE A 26 10.31 16.14 27.57
CA PHE A 26 10.14 17.27 26.66
C PHE A 26 9.27 16.78 25.51
N ALA A 27 7.98 17.05 25.57
CA ALA A 27 7.08 16.95 24.45
C ALA A 27 7.56 17.99 23.42
N THR A 28 8.50 17.58 22.58
CA THR A 28 8.69 18.27 21.31
C THR A 28 7.37 18.13 20.56
N THR A 29 6.58 19.19 20.56
CA THR A 29 5.46 19.35 19.64
C THR A 29 6.05 19.39 18.23
N SER A 30 6.39 18.20 17.74
CA SER A 30 6.59 17.96 16.34
C SER A 30 5.26 18.31 15.68
N SER A 31 5.22 19.47 15.05
CA SER A 31 4.12 19.85 14.15
C SER A 31 3.94 18.67 13.19
N ALA A 32 2.94 17.85 13.46
CA ALA A 32 2.68 16.66 12.66
C ALA A 32 2.36 17.17 11.26
N ALA A 33 3.35 17.11 10.38
CA ALA A 33 3.17 17.46 8.99
C ALA A 33 1.93 16.70 8.51
N THR A 34 0.91 17.45 8.09
CA THR A 34 -0.37 16.86 7.69
C THR A 34 -0.10 15.81 6.63
N VAL A 35 -0.36 14.55 6.97
CA VAL A 35 -0.15 13.43 6.04
C VAL A 35 -1.18 13.52 4.93
N LYS A 36 -0.70 13.80 3.74
CA LYS A 36 -1.51 13.90 2.52
C LYS A 36 -0.78 13.22 1.37
N ASN A 37 -1.55 12.78 0.40
CA ASN A 37 -1.00 12.15 -0.80
C ASN A 37 0.02 13.06 -1.51
N GLY A 38 1.22 12.54 -1.78
CA GLY A 38 2.30 13.28 -2.45
C GLY A 38 3.15 14.19 -1.55
N VAL A 39 2.90 14.24 -0.24
CA VAL A 39 3.79 14.91 0.72
C VAL A 39 5.00 14.02 1.00
N ALA A 40 6.21 14.61 0.99
CA ALA A 40 7.44 13.87 1.21
C ALA A 40 7.44 13.12 2.55
N CYS A 41 7.97 11.92 2.55
CA CYS A 41 8.15 11.08 3.73
C CYS A 41 9.60 10.61 3.83
N LYS A 42 10.04 10.21 5.04
CA LYS A 42 11.45 9.93 5.30
C LYS A 42 11.84 8.47 5.12
N LYS A 43 10.96 7.56 5.52
CA LYS A 43 11.28 6.13 5.62
C LYS A 43 10.35 5.31 4.72
N LEU A 44 10.93 4.70 3.68
CA LEU A 44 10.22 3.80 2.78
C LEU A 44 9.50 2.67 3.55
N GLY A 45 8.28 2.35 3.14
CA GLY A 45 7.44 1.33 3.77
C GLY A 45 6.79 1.77 5.09
N GLN A 46 7.07 2.98 5.59
CA GLN A 46 6.42 3.48 6.79
C GLN A 46 4.92 3.65 6.55
N LYS A 47 4.11 3.15 7.49
CA LYS A 47 2.65 3.24 7.47
C LYS A 47 2.17 4.27 8.47
N THR A 48 1.16 5.06 8.09
CA THR A 48 0.50 6.01 8.99
C THR A 48 -0.98 6.13 8.66
N LYS A 49 -1.76 6.67 9.61
CA LYS A 49 -3.17 6.97 9.42
C LYS A 49 -3.41 8.47 9.56
N SER A 50 -4.30 9.00 8.74
CA SER A 50 -4.82 10.37 8.86
C SER A 50 -6.34 10.32 8.69
N GLY A 51 -7.06 10.49 9.79
CA GLY A 51 -8.49 10.19 9.87
C GLY A 51 -8.75 8.71 9.58
N SER A 52 -9.71 8.42 8.70
CA SER A 52 -10.04 7.06 8.25
C SER A 52 -9.12 6.52 7.16
N LYS A 53 -8.21 7.34 6.64
CA LYS A 53 -7.34 6.99 5.52
C LYS A 53 -6.01 6.43 6.00
N THR A 54 -5.50 5.41 5.31
CA THR A 54 -4.18 4.82 5.51
C THR A 54 -3.24 5.26 4.41
N TYR A 55 -2.01 5.62 4.77
CA TYR A 55 -0.97 6.04 3.85
C TYR A 55 0.30 5.21 4.06
N TYR A 56 1.00 4.94 2.98
CA TYR A 56 2.32 4.34 2.98
C TYR A 56 3.34 5.33 2.41
N CYS A 57 4.54 5.31 2.96
CA CYS A 57 5.68 6.06 2.42
C CYS A 57 6.29 5.27 1.27
N GLU A 58 5.86 5.55 0.06
CA GLU A 58 6.23 4.82 -1.15
C GLU A 58 6.51 5.78 -2.30
N LYS A 59 7.15 5.26 -3.35
CA LYS A 59 7.24 5.96 -4.63
C LYS A 59 5.88 5.88 -5.32
N ASN A 60 5.20 7.01 -5.43
CA ASN A 60 3.93 7.05 -6.13
C ASN A 60 4.17 7.24 -7.64
N PRO A 61 3.90 6.24 -8.48
CA PRO A 61 4.21 6.31 -9.91
C PRO A 61 3.43 7.40 -10.64
N TYR A 62 2.30 7.87 -10.09
CA TYR A 62 1.43 8.86 -10.71
C TYR A 62 1.65 10.29 -10.22
N VAL A 63 2.22 10.45 -9.02
CA VAL A 63 2.41 11.79 -8.40
C VAL A 63 3.88 12.17 -8.34
N THR A 64 4.73 11.28 -7.86
CA THR A 64 6.16 11.52 -7.66
C THR A 64 6.94 10.20 -7.77
N PRO A 65 7.21 9.72 -9.00
CA PRO A 65 7.81 8.39 -9.20
C PRO A 65 9.26 8.28 -8.71
N THR A 66 9.93 9.41 -8.53
CA THR A 66 11.36 9.46 -8.14
C THR A 66 11.60 9.68 -6.65
N LYS A 67 10.57 10.06 -5.88
CA LYS A 67 10.70 10.42 -4.46
C LYS A 67 9.72 9.63 -3.60
N ASN A 68 10.14 9.32 -2.37
CA ASN A 68 9.24 8.73 -1.39
C ASN A 68 8.26 9.80 -0.90
N THR A 69 6.98 9.50 -1.05
CA THR A 69 5.89 10.37 -0.60
C THR A 69 4.81 9.55 0.10
N TRP A 70 4.07 10.19 0.98
CA TRP A 70 2.88 9.57 1.52
C TRP A 70 1.90 9.29 0.40
N THR A 71 1.56 8.03 0.21
CA THR A 71 0.64 7.57 -0.83
C THR A 71 -0.53 6.87 -0.18
N LEU A 72 -1.74 7.25 -0.57
CA LEU A 72 -2.96 6.64 -0.08
C LEU A 72 -2.97 5.15 -0.46
N ALA A 73 -3.29 4.28 0.51
CA ALA A 73 -3.27 2.82 0.33
C ALA A 73 -4.08 2.37 -0.89
N SER A 74 -5.31 2.86 -1.04
CA SER A 74 -6.17 2.49 -2.18
C SER A 74 -5.59 2.89 -3.55
N CYS A 75 -4.70 3.88 -3.60
CA CYS A 75 -4.03 4.26 -4.85
C CYS A 75 -2.87 3.32 -5.18
N LEU A 76 -2.16 2.80 -4.16
CA LEU A 76 -1.15 1.76 -4.34
C LEU A 76 -1.80 0.45 -4.75
N ASP A 77 -2.86 0.02 -4.04
CA ASP A 77 -3.60 -1.20 -4.35
C ASP A 77 -4.13 -1.17 -5.79
N ALA A 78 -4.68 -0.03 -6.24
CA ALA A 78 -5.15 0.14 -7.62
C ALA A 78 -4.00 0.05 -8.65
N ASN A 79 -2.83 0.58 -8.31
CA ASN A 79 -1.64 0.47 -9.16
C ASN A 79 -1.16 -0.97 -9.28
N ASP A 80 -1.09 -1.69 -8.17
CA ASP A 80 -0.62 -3.07 -8.15
C ASP A 80 -1.56 -3.99 -8.94
N LEU A 81 -2.88 -3.81 -8.76
CA LEU A 81 -3.89 -4.51 -9.56
C LEU A 81 -3.81 -4.18 -11.06
N TYR A 82 -3.49 -2.92 -11.40
CA TYR A 82 -3.29 -2.54 -12.80
C TYR A 82 -2.07 -3.24 -13.40
N ILE A 83 -0.95 -3.30 -12.67
CA ILE A 83 0.27 -3.98 -13.12
C ILE A 83 -0.02 -5.47 -13.33
N GLU A 84 -0.68 -6.12 -12.35
CA GLU A 84 -1.04 -7.53 -12.44
C GLU A 84 -1.95 -7.82 -13.66
N ALA A 85 -2.99 -7.02 -13.85
CA ALA A 85 -3.90 -7.18 -15.00
C ALA A 85 -3.17 -6.96 -16.34
N LYS A 86 -2.24 -5.99 -16.38
CA LYS A 86 -1.44 -5.72 -17.56
C LYS A 86 -0.49 -6.87 -17.89
N ASP A 87 0.17 -7.43 -16.89
CA ASP A 87 1.07 -8.56 -17.07
C ASP A 87 0.31 -9.78 -17.57
N GLN A 88 -0.88 -10.06 -17.03
CA GLN A 88 -1.75 -11.12 -17.53
C GLN A 88 -2.17 -10.87 -18.98
N TYR A 89 -2.59 -9.65 -19.32
CA TYR A 89 -2.94 -9.29 -20.68
C TYR A 89 -1.76 -9.51 -21.66
N ASP A 90 -0.57 -9.05 -21.29
CA ASP A 90 0.62 -9.16 -22.14
C ASP A 90 1.07 -10.62 -22.35
N ILE A 91 0.90 -11.48 -21.33
CA ILE A 91 1.22 -12.91 -21.42
C ILE A 91 0.22 -13.65 -22.32
N PHE A 92 -1.06 -13.35 -22.19
CA PHE A 92 -2.12 -14.16 -22.81
C PHE A 92 -2.63 -13.61 -24.14
N LYS A 93 -2.33 -12.37 -24.50
CA LYS A 93 -2.88 -11.72 -25.72
C LYS A 93 -2.64 -12.53 -26.98
N ASP A 94 -1.44 -13.11 -27.15
CA ASP A 94 -1.10 -13.86 -28.36
C ASP A 94 -1.80 -15.23 -28.42
N ILE A 95 -2.08 -15.82 -27.26
CA ILE A 95 -2.75 -17.12 -27.13
C ILE A 95 -4.26 -16.98 -27.29
N LEU A 96 -4.84 -15.99 -26.60
CA LEU A 96 -6.28 -15.80 -26.54
C LEU A 96 -6.87 -15.08 -27.75
N SER A 97 -6.05 -14.33 -28.50
CA SER A 97 -6.53 -13.62 -29.71
C SER A 97 -7.00 -14.54 -30.83
N GLY A 98 -6.68 -15.82 -30.75
CA GLY A 98 -7.06 -16.81 -31.75
C GLY A 98 -8.50 -17.38 -31.62
N SER A 99 -9.26 -17.05 -30.60
CA SER A 99 -10.62 -17.52 -30.36
C SER A 99 -11.59 -16.42 -29.95
N PRO A 100 -12.89 -16.54 -30.26
CA PRO A 100 -13.90 -15.55 -29.84
C PRO A 100 -14.00 -15.42 -28.32
N GLU A 101 -13.89 -16.52 -27.58
CA GLU A 101 -13.90 -16.54 -26.12
C GLU A 101 -12.67 -15.82 -25.55
N GLY A 102 -11.50 -16.07 -26.14
CA GLY A 102 -10.25 -15.42 -25.75
C GLY A 102 -10.27 -13.91 -26.01
N ILE A 103 -10.82 -13.47 -27.12
CA ILE A 103 -11.01 -12.05 -27.43
C ILE A 103 -11.92 -11.39 -26.37
N THR A 104 -12.97 -12.09 -25.94
CA THR A 104 -13.88 -11.60 -24.89
C THR A 104 -13.13 -11.44 -23.56
N GLU A 105 -12.30 -12.40 -23.19
CA GLU A 105 -11.51 -12.37 -21.95
C GLU A 105 -10.48 -11.23 -21.96
N LEU A 106 -9.75 -11.05 -23.06
CA LEU A 106 -8.85 -9.91 -23.25
C LEU A 106 -9.59 -8.57 -23.14
N GLY A 107 -10.80 -8.49 -23.69
CA GLY A 107 -11.66 -7.32 -23.55
C GLY A 107 -12.06 -7.03 -22.10
N ASN A 108 -12.28 -8.05 -21.28
CA ASN A 108 -12.57 -7.90 -19.85
C ASN A 108 -11.35 -7.41 -19.07
N LEU A 109 -10.17 -7.94 -19.35
CA LEU A 109 -8.91 -7.47 -18.75
C LEU A 109 -8.65 -6.00 -19.11
N GLN A 110 -8.85 -5.62 -20.37
CA GLN A 110 -8.71 -4.23 -20.82
C GLN A 110 -9.66 -3.29 -20.07
N LYS A 111 -10.94 -3.65 -19.93
CA LYS A 111 -11.92 -2.86 -19.16
C LYS A 111 -11.52 -2.70 -17.68
N SER A 112 -10.96 -3.75 -17.10
CA SER A 112 -10.45 -3.70 -15.72
C SER A 112 -9.29 -2.71 -15.59
N MET A 113 -8.32 -2.76 -16.49
CA MET A 113 -7.21 -1.80 -16.53
C MET A 113 -7.68 -0.35 -16.73
N ASP A 114 -8.66 -0.14 -17.61
CA ASP A 114 -9.23 1.18 -17.84
C ASP A 114 -9.92 1.72 -16.57
N SER A 115 -10.68 0.88 -15.89
CA SER A 115 -11.35 1.24 -14.62
C SER A 115 -10.34 1.60 -13.52
N LEU A 116 -9.28 0.83 -13.38
CA LEU A 116 -8.18 1.12 -12.43
C LEU A 116 -7.46 2.43 -12.79
N THR A 117 -7.22 2.68 -14.07
CA THR A 117 -6.63 3.93 -14.56
C THR A 117 -7.51 5.14 -14.21
N VAL A 118 -8.83 5.03 -14.33
CA VAL A 118 -9.76 6.08 -13.91
C VAL A 118 -9.66 6.32 -12.41
N LEU A 119 -9.64 5.25 -11.59
CA LEU A 119 -9.50 5.35 -10.14
C LEU A 119 -8.22 6.08 -9.73
N MET A 120 -7.09 5.73 -10.34
CA MET A 120 -5.79 6.35 -10.06
C MET A 120 -5.71 7.83 -10.48
N LYS A 121 -6.52 8.25 -11.45
CA LYS A 121 -6.64 9.66 -11.88
C LYS A 121 -7.60 10.49 -11.04
N THR A 122 -8.31 9.89 -10.08
CA THR A 122 -9.23 10.62 -9.19
C THR A 122 -8.50 11.65 -8.33
N LYS A 123 -9.28 12.62 -7.80
CA LYS A 123 -8.73 13.62 -6.87
C LYS A 123 -8.05 12.98 -5.66
N ALA A 124 -8.57 11.83 -5.19
CA ALA A 124 -8.03 11.14 -4.02
C ALA A 124 -6.57 10.66 -4.21
N CYS A 125 -6.17 10.32 -5.42
CA CYS A 125 -4.80 9.88 -5.74
C CYS A 125 -3.87 11.02 -6.18
N LYS A 126 -4.39 12.24 -6.35
CA LYS A 126 -3.57 13.40 -6.72
C LYS A 126 -2.83 13.97 -5.51
N LYS A 127 -1.80 14.76 -5.78
CA LYS A 127 -1.01 15.45 -4.76
C LYS A 127 -1.91 16.36 -3.93
N GLY A 128 -1.78 16.29 -2.61
CA GLY A 128 -2.48 17.16 -1.67
C GLY A 128 -3.86 16.69 -1.23
N ALA A 129 -4.31 15.51 -1.71
CA ALA A 129 -5.59 14.90 -1.31
C ALA A 129 -5.53 14.23 0.08
#